data_1a9f75f5d8d879fd1c64ff180eb26fe8
#
_entry.id   1a9f75f5d8d879fd1c64ff180eb26fe8
#
_cell.length_a   1.000
_cell.length_b   1.000
_cell.length_c   1.000
_cell.angle_alpha   90.00
_cell.angle_beta   90.00
_cell.angle_gamma   90.00
#
_symmetry.space_group_name_H-M   'P 1'
#
loop_
_entity.id
_entity.type
_entity.pdbx_description
1 polymer ?
#
loop_
_entity_poly.entity_id
_entity_poly.type
_entity_poly.pdbx_seq_one_letter_code
_entity_poly.pdbx_strand_id
1 'polypeptide(L)'
;MSPRPKIMFYVQHLLGIGHLMRAGTLTRALEANGFEVTLVSGGAPVPGFDPGASHFEQLSPTRATDKFFKVLVDIHDRQIDDTWKAARAAALLEIHQRTRPDIILIEMYPFGRRQMRFEIEPLVEAARRSPEPRPMIVSSVRDILVEPGKPERVDEMVDRVRRYFDLVLIHGDAAFIAFDKTFPRMAEIADISRYTGYVADTPLMRETAGPGAGEVIVSTGGGAVSDDMLQAAMDSRAISTLAEIPWRVLIGHNLPEAEFVAYRDNAPAGMIVERSRPDFRQLLANCTLSISQGGYNTVMEVLAAGTRSVCIPYAGGLESEQTLRCRLLAEKGAMEVVDPGIVTAENISAAITRALARPERIQTPVDMSGAQNTAEILHAALKRHRNSRIDSESGQIEVNPRA
;
A
#
# COMPACT_ATOMS: atom_id res chain seq x y z
N MET A 1 27.14 -0.04 21.26
CA MET A 1 25.93 -0.52 20.56
C MET A 1 26.33 -0.84 19.12
N SER A 2 25.98 -1.99 18.60
CA SER A 2 26.22 -2.28 17.18
C SER A 2 25.47 -1.27 16.31
N PRO A 3 26.02 -0.86 15.15
CA PRO A 3 25.35 0.06 14.27
C PRO A 3 24.00 -0.54 13.80
N ARG A 4 22.98 0.31 13.67
CA ARG A 4 21.67 -0.06 13.17
C ARG A 4 21.80 -0.57 11.70
N PRO A 5 21.17 -1.68 11.33
CA PRO A 5 21.15 -2.10 9.93
C PRO A 5 20.42 -1.06 9.06
N LYS A 6 20.98 -0.79 7.87
CA LYS A 6 20.50 0.24 6.96
C LYS A 6 19.58 -0.35 5.91
N ILE A 7 18.44 0.28 5.70
CA ILE A 7 17.49 -0.06 4.64
C ILE A 7 17.38 1.09 3.65
N MET A 8 17.58 0.82 2.36
CA MET A 8 17.14 1.70 1.28
C MET A 8 15.79 1.18 0.79
N PHE A 9 14.71 1.94 1.04
CA PHE A 9 13.36 1.56 0.67
C PHE A 9 12.88 2.38 -0.53
N TYR A 10 12.81 1.76 -1.70
CA TYR A 10 12.34 2.40 -2.92
C TYR A 10 10.84 2.23 -3.10
N VAL A 11 10.12 3.34 -3.30
CA VAL A 11 8.69 3.37 -3.59
C VAL A 11 8.36 4.26 -4.77
N GLN A 12 7.57 3.74 -5.71
CA GLN A 12 7.03 4.49 -6.84
C GLN A 12 5.50 4.42 -6.83
N HIS A 13 4.85 5.55 -6.62
CA HIS A 13 3.42 5.72 -6.91
C HIS A 13 3.25 6.49 -8.22
N LEU A 14 2.21 6.16 -9.00
CA LEU A 14 2.02 6.69 -10.36
C LEU A 14 0.68 7.40 -10.54
N LEU A 15 -0.38 6.95 -9.87
CA LEU A 15 -1.71 7.58 -9.85
C LEU A 15 -2.17 7.85 -8.43
N GLY A 16 -2.49 6.80 -7.68
CA GLY A 16 -2.88 6.93 -6.27
C GLY A 16 -1.67 6.86 -5.33
N ILE A 17 -1.79 7.46 -4.16
CA ILE A 17 -0.73 7.55 -3.14
C ILE A 17 -0.62 6.32 -2.23
N GLY A 18 -1.47 5.30 -2.42
CA GLY A 18 -1.58 4.14 -1.52
C GLY A 18 -0.27 3.39 -1.26
N HIS A 19 0.58 3.25 -2.28
CA HIS A 19 1.90 2.62 -2.11
C HIS A 19 2.83 3.45 -1.23
N LEU A 20 2.81 4.77 -1.37
CA LEU A 20 3.60 5.67 -0.54
C LEU A 20 3.12 5.64 0.93
N MET A 21 1.81 5.66 1.16
CA MET A 21 1.23 5.58 2.51
C MET A 21 1.63 4.27 3.19
N ARG A 22 1.51 3.12 2.51
CA ARG A 22 1.95 1.83 3.04
C ARG A 22 3.46 1.81 3.31
N ALA A 23 4.27 2.36 2.42
CA ALA A 23 5.71 2.48 2.64
C ALA A 23 6.01 3.31 3.89
N GLY A 24 5.30 4.40 4.15
CA GLY A 24 5.42 5.19 5.37
C GLY A 24 5.10 4.37 6.63
N THR A 25 4.01 3.59 6.62
CA THR A 25 3.66 2.70 7.75
C THR A 25 4.75 1.64 7.99
N LEU A 26 5.26 1.01 6.94
CA LEU A 26 6.38 0.06 7.04
C LEU A 26 7.64 0.75 7.57
N THR A 27 7.97 1.94 7.06
CA THR A 27 9.14 2.71 7.48
C THR A 27 9.09 3.02 8.97
N ARG A 28 7.97 3.53 9.50
CA ARG A 28 7.81 3.78 10.94
C ARG A 28 8.02 2.51 11.78
N ALA A 29 7.48 1.38 11.35
CA ALA A 29 7.67 0.12 12.05
C ALA A 29 9.13 -0.35 12.00
N LEU A 30 9.82 -0.22 10.87
CA LEU A 30 11.23 -0.58 10.70
C LEU A 30 12.13 0.30 11.59
N GLU A 31 11.90 1.61 11.62
CA GLU A 31 12.64 2.54 12.48
C GLU A 31 12.43 2.21 13.97
N ALA A 32 11.19 1.95 14.38
CA ALA A 32 10.86 1.57 15.75
C ALA A 32 11.51 0.24 16.17
N ASN A 33 11.79 -0.65 15.21
CA ASN A 33 12.45 -1.94 15.42
C ASN A 33 13.96 -1.92 15.13
N GLY A 34 14.59 -0.74 15.13
CA GLY A 34 16.03 -0.60 15.16
C GLY A 34 16.73 -0.64 13.80
N PHE A 35 16.02 -0.47 12.69
CA PHE A 35 16.61 -0.17 11.40
C PHE A 35 16.84 1.34 11.23
N GLU A 36 17.77 1.72 10.36
CA GLU A 36 17.94 3.08 9.84
C GLU A 36 17.42 3.09 8.40
N VAL A 37 16.34 3.81 8.13
CA VAL A 37 15.67 3.75 6.82
C VAL A 37 15.92 5.00 6.01
N THR A 38 16.40 4.83 4.79
CA THR A 38 16.34 5.83 3.71
C THR A 38 15.17 5.51 2.81
N LEU A 39 14.07 6.25 2.94
CA LEU A 39 12.91 6.13 2.06
C LEU A 39 13.15 6.94 0.78
N VAL A 40 13.15 6.26 -0.37
CA VAL A 40 13.35 6.87 -1.70
C VAL A 40 12.02 6.90 -2.43
N SER A 41 11.44 8.10 -2.60
CA SER A 41 10.17 8.30 -3.29
C SER A 41 10.38 8.75 -4.73
N GLY A 42 9.72 8.06 -5.67
CA GLY A 42 9.81 8.38 -7.09
C GLY A 42 8.56 9.05 -7.68
N GLY A 43 7.45 9.10 -6.95
CA GLY A 43 6.22 9.76 -7.39
C GLY A 43 6.19 11.26 -7.07
N ALA A 44 5.08 11.91 -7.42
CA ALA A 44 4.87 13.32 -7.09
C ALA A 44 4.88 13.55 -5.57
N PRO A 45 5.46 14.65 -5.06
CA PRO A 45 5.40 14.97 -3.64
C PRO A 45 3.96 15.05 -3.12
N VAL A 46 3.72 14.47 -1.96
CA VAL A 46 2.39 14.47 -1.32
C VAL A 46 2.42 15.44 -0.13
N PRO A 47 1.61 16.52 -0.15
CA PRO A 47 1.55 17.46 0.94
C PRO A 47 1.17 16.78 2.27
N GLY A 48 1.92 17.09 3.33
CA GLY A 48 1.67 16.55 4.67
C GLY A 48 2.05 15.07 4.87
N PHE A 49 2.68 14.42 3.89
CA PHE A 49 3.20 13.07 4.07
C PHE A 49 4.41 13.09 5.02
N ASP A 50 4.26 12.35 6.13
CA ASP A 50 5.37 12.07 7.04
C ASP A 50 5.92 10.65 6.74
N PRO A 51 7.15 10.54 6.21
CA PRO A 51 7.76 9.25 5.92
C PRO A 51 8.10 8.45 7.19
N GLY A 52 8.31 9.09 8.34
CA GLY A 52 8.79 8.46 9.55
C GLY A 52 10.17 7.81 9.39
N ALA A 53 10.94 8.22 8.39
CA ALA A 53 12.26 7.69 8.05
C ALA A 53 13.38 8.53 8.64
N SER A 54 14.54 7.91 8.93
CA SER A 54 15.76 8.63 9.29
C SER A 54 16.20 9.56 8.15
N HIS A 55 16.01 9.13 6.90
CA HIS A 55 16.34 9.90 5.70
C HIS A 55 15.23 9.77 4.66
N PHE A 56 14.92 10.88 3.98
CA PHE A 56 13.96 10.91 2.88
C PHE A 56 14.62 11.48 1.62
N GLU A 57 14.54 10.73 0.52
CA GLU A 57 15.09 11.10 -0.77
C GLU A 57 13.97 11.19 -1.81
N GLN A 58 13.86 12.32 -2.46
CA GLN A 58 12.90 12.54 -3.54
C GLN A 58 13.61 12.48 -4.89
N LEU A 59 13.35 11.45 -5.67
CA LEU A 59 13.77 11.41 -7.08
C LEU A 59 12.98 12.41 -7.93
N SER A 60 13.49 12.74 -9.11
CA SER A 60 12.72 13.52 -10.10
C SER A 60 11.34 12.88 -10.28
N PRO A 61 10.25 13.57 -9.93
CA PRO A 61 8.92 12.93 -9.85
C PRO A 61 8.40 12.51 -11.21
N THR A 62 7.74 11.34 -11.26
CA THR A 62 6.97 10.92 -12.44
C THR A 62 5.61 10.35 -12.03
N ARG A 63 4.63 10.56 -12.90
CA ARG A 63 3.26 10.06 -12.75
C ARG A 63 2.73 9.50 -14.06
N ALA A 64 1.71 8.67 -13.99
CA ALA A 64 0.95 8.24 -15.16
C ALA A 64 -0.16 9.25 -15.48
N THR A 65 -0.47 9.40 -16.76
CA THR A 65 -1.58 10.24 -17.22
C THR A 65 -2.88 9.45 -17.36
N ASP A 66 -2.80 8.11 -17.33
CA ASP A 66 -3.95 7.23 -17.52
C ASP A 66 -3.83 5.95 -16.65
N LYS A 67 -4.97 5.28 -16.46
CA LYS A 67 -5.08 4.04 -15.67
C LYS A 67 -4.37 2.82 -16.29
N PHE A 68 -3.92 2.90 -17.51
CA PHE A 68 -3.18 1.83 -18.18
C PHE A 68 -1.66 2.00 -18.05
N PHE A 69 -1.20 3.11 -17.46
CA PHE A 69 0.21 3.44 -17.24
C PHE A 69 1.05 3.43 -18.53
N LYS A 70 0.43 3.79 -19.68
CA LYS A 70 1.09 3.78 -20.98
C LYS A 70 2.01 4.96 -21.16
N VAL A 71 1.60 6.12 -20.67
CA VAL A 71 2.36 7.37 -20.77
C VAL A 71 2.74 7.84 -19.39
N LEU A 72 4.04 8.04 -19.19
CA LEU A 72 4.59 8.63 -17.97
C LEU A 72 5.05 10.06 -18.29
N VAL A 73 4.76 10.98 -17.38
CA VAL A 73 5.14 12.39 -17.48
C VAL A 73 5.92 12.85 -16.25
N ASP A 74 6.72 13.91 -16.45
CA ASP A 74 7.42 14.60 -15.36
C ASP A 74 6.46 15.56 -14.61
N ILE A 75 7.01 16.34 -13.66
CA ILE A 75 6.24 17.32 -12.88
C ILE A 75 5.66 18.47 -13.72
N HIS A 76 6.16 18.66 -14.95
CA HIS A 76 5.72 19.68 -15.89
C HIS A 76 4.81 19.12 -16.99
N ASP A 77 4.26 17.91 -16.80
CA ASP A 77 3.41 17.20 -17.76
C ASP A 77 4.07 16.86 -19.10
N ARG A 78 5.40 16.88 -19.16
CA ARG A 78 6.15 16.48 -20.36
C ARG A 78 6.41 14.98 -20.29
N GLN A 79 6.18 14.27 -21.40
CA GLN A 79 6.50 12.84 -21.49
C GLN A 79 7.99 12.62 -21.22
N ILE A 80 8.30 11.66 -20.32
CA ILE A 80 9.67 11.34 -19.97
C ILE A 80 10.38 10.65 -21.15
N ASP A 81 11.56 11.17 -21.50
CA ASP A 81 12.43 10.63 -22.55
C ASP A 81 13.57 9.76 -21.96
N ASP A 82 14.43 9.23 -22.82
CA ASP A 82 15.52 8.37 -22.41
C ASP A 82 16.63 9.14 -21.67
N THR A 83 16.82 10.43 -21.96
CA THR A 83 17.75 11.30 -21.22
C THR A 83 17.28 11.49 -19.79
N TRP A 84 16.00 11.79 -19.60
CA TRP A 84 15.39 11.93 -18.28
C TRP A 84 15.47 10.61 -17.49
N LYS A 85 15.17 9.46 -18.13
CA LYS A 85 15.27 8.14 -17.51
C LYS A 85 16.70 7.81 -17.08
N ALA A 86 17.70 8.10 -17.92
CA ALA A 86 19.11 7.86 -17.60
C ALA A 86 19.57 8.70 -16.40
N ALA A 87 19.21 10.00 -16.36
CA ALA A 87 19.54 10.89 -15.26
C ALA A 87 18.92 10.40 -13.94
N ARG A 88 17.66 9.97 -13.98
CA ARG A 88 16.97 9.44 -12.80
C ARG A 88 17.54 8.12 -12.30
N ALA A 89 17.88 7.20 -13.21
CA ALA A 89 18.56 5.95 -12.87
C ALA A 89 19.92 6.22 -12.23
N ALA A 90 20.68 7.19 -12.73
CA ALA A 90 21.96 7.61 -12.15
C ALA A 90 21.78 8.17 -10.72
N ALA A 91 20.77 9.01 -10.48
CA ALA A 91 20.46 9.53 -9.16
C ALA A 91 20.11 8.42 -8.16
N LEU A 92 19.33 7.41 -8.59
CA LEU A 92 19.00 6.25 -7.75
C LEU A 92 20.25 5.43 -7.39
N LEU A 93 21.16 5.22 -8.34
CA LEU A 93 22.44 4.55 -8.11
C LEU A 93 23.36 5.36 -7.17
N GLU A 94 23.38 6.68 -7.28
CA GLU A 94 24.13 7.55 -6.38
C GLU A 94 23.63 7.43 -4.92
N ILE A 95 22.30 7.41 -4.71
CA ILE A 95 21.70 7.16 -3.39
C ILE A 95 22.16 5.81 -2.84
N HIS A 96 22.11 4.74 -3.64
CA HIS A 96 22.60 3.42 -3.24
C HIS A 96 24.07 3.45 -2.82
N GLN A 97 24.95 4.04 -3.63
CA GLN A 97 26.39 4.13 -3.36
C GLN A 97 26.70 4.92 -2.08
N ARG A 98 25.97 6.02 -1.83
CA ARG A 98 26.13 6.89 -0.67
C ARG A 98 25.62 6.25 0.62
N THR A 99 24.44 5.62 0.57
CA THR A 99 23.77 5.04 1.76
C THR A 99 24.38 3.71 2.17
N ARG A 100 24.94 2.94 1.23
CA ARG A 100 25.50 1.59 1.46
C ARG A 100 24.56 0.75 2.33
N PRO A 101 23.35 0.45 1.84
CA PRO A 101 22.35 -0.24 2.65
C PRO A 101 22.73 -1.71 2.88
N ASP A 102 22.31 -2.28 3.99
CA ASP A 102 22.32 -3.72 4.25
C ASP A 102 21.17 -4.43 3.54
N ILE A 103 20.07 -3.69 3.31
CA ILE A 103 18.86 -4.19 2.65
C ILE A 103 18.39 -3.16 1.63
N ILE A 104 18.05 -3.63 0.43
CA ILE A 104 17.29 -2.86 -0.56
C ILE A 104 15.88 -3.43 -0.61
N LEU A 105 14.90 -2.65 -0.14
CA LEU A 105 13.49 -3.00 -0.15
C LEU A 105 12.81 -2.27 -1.31
N ILE A 106 12.13 -3.00 -2.19
CA ILE A 106 11.52 -2.45 -3.40
C ILE A 106 10.02 -2.73 -3.41
N GLU A 107 9.24 -1.66 -3.47
CA GLU A 107 7.79 -1.74 -3.47
C GLU A 107 7.25 -2.20 -4.82
N MET A 108 6.49 -3.29 -4.81
CA MET A 108 5.76 -3.93 -5.92
C MET A 108 6.60 -4.57 -7.02
N TYR A 109 7.85 -4.21 -7.23
CA TYR A 109 8.65 -4.80 -8.30
C TYR A 109 9.17 -6.20 -7.89
N PRO A 110 9.12 -7.22 -8.78
CA PRO A 110 8.73 -7.20 -10.18
C PRO A 110 7.25 -7.50 -10.46
N PHE A 111 6.39 -7.68 -9.45
CA PHE A 111 4.97 -8.00 -9.59
C PHE A 111 4.14 -6.82 -10.13
N GLY A 112 4.71 -5.63 -10.13
CA GLY A 112 4.20 -4.41 -10.71
C GLY A 112 5.32 -3.46 -11.10
N ARG A 113 4.99 -2.22 -11.45
CA ARG A 113 5.99 -1.17 -11.74
C ARG A 113 6.93 -1.50 -12.91
N ARG A 114 6.45 -2.28 -13.88
CA ARG A 114 7.21 -2.67 -15.07
C ARG A 114 7.81 -1.46 -15.82
N GLN A 115 7.10 -0.33 -15.81
CA GLN A 115 7.54 0.91 -16.44
C GLN A 115 8.82 1.49 -15.82
N MET A 116 9.12 1.11 -14.56
CA MET A 116 10.28 1.61 -13.81
C MET A 116 11.53 0.71 -13.95
N ARG A 117 11.52 -0.26 -14.86
CA ARG A 117 12.65 -1.16 -15.12
C ARG A 117 13.94 -0.40 -15.43
N PHE A 118 13.84 0.71 -16.12
CA PHE A 118 14.99 1.52 -16.55
C PHE A 118 15.86 2.00 -15.37
N GLU A 119 15.31 2.08 -14.16
CA GLU A 119 16.05 2.47 -12.96
C GLU A 119 16.17 1.34 -11.93
N ILE A 120 15.15 0.47 -11.80
CA ILE A 120 15.19 -0.62 -10.80
C ILE A 120 16.17 -1.72 -11.21
N GLU A 121 16.19 -2.15 -12.48
CA GLU A 121 17.09 -3.20 -12.93
C GLU A 121 18.57 -2.78 -12.79
N PRO A 122 19.03 -1.59 -13.21
CA PRO A 122 20.38 -1.12 -12.91
C PRO A 122 20.71 -1.08 -11.41
N LEU A 123 19.75 -0.69 -10.54
CA LEU A 123 19.95 -0.69 -9.10
C LEU A 123 20.21 -2.10 -8.56
N VAL A 124 19.32 -3.08 -8.87
CA VAL A 124 19.47 -4.44 -8.35
C VAL A 124 20.70 -5.15 -8.93
N GLU A 125 21.07 -4.84 -10.18
CA GLU A 125 22.30 -5.36 -10.78
C GLU A 125 23.57 -4.77 -10.14
N ALA A 126 23.57 -3.48 -9.82
CA ALA A 126 24.66 -2.84 -9.09
C ALA A 126 24.79 -3.44 -7.68
N ALA A 127 23.65 -3.61 -6.99
CA ALA A 127 23.61 -4.21 -5.66
C ALA A 127 24.17 -5.63 -5.64
N ARG A 128 23.83 -6.46 -6.63
CA ARG A 128 24.35 -7.83 -6.73
C ARG A 128 25.85 -7.89 -7.04
N ARG A 129 26.39 -6.86 -7.69
CA ARG A 129 27.82 -6.72 -7.98
C ARG A 129 28.61 -5.99 -6.89
N SER A 130 27.93 -5.50 -5.84
CA SER A 130 28.59 -4.84 -4.72
C SER A 130 29.58 -5.78 -4.02
N PRO A 131 30.68 -5.25 -3.46
CA PRO A 131 31.58 -6.02 -2.60
C PRO A 131 30.81 -6.66 -1.43
N GLU A 132 31.29 -7.80 -0.96
CA GLU A 132 30.72 -8.48 0.21
C GLU A 132 31.01 -7.70 1.53
N PRO A 133 30.08 -7.65 2.45
CA PRO A 133 28.72 -8.23 2.36
C PRO A 133 27.82 -7.37 1.47
N ARG A 134 27.32 -7.95 0.37
CA ARG A 134 26.37 -7.24 -0.50
C ARG A 134 25.01 -7.03 0.20
N PRO A 135 24.23 -6.02 -0.20
CA PRO A 135 22.89 -5.84 0.36
C PRO A 135 21.97 -7.02 0.00
N MET A 136 21.09 -7.37 0.94
CA MET A 136 19.96 -8.26 0.70
C MET A 136 18.89 -7.53 -0.11
N ILE A 137 18.43 -8.11 -1.21
CA ILE A 137 17.43 -7.48 -2.10
C ILE A 137 16.06 -8.10 -1.83
N VAL A 138 15.09 -7.27 -1.46
CA VAL A 138 13.78 -7.69 -0.97
C VAL A 138 12.67 -7.03 -1.79
N SER A 139 11.71 -7.83 -2.26
CA SER A 139 10.47 -7.33 -2.86
C SER A 139 9.37 -7.23 -1.81
N SER A 140 8.64 -6.11 -1.81
CA SER A 140 7.45 -5.86 -0.98
C SER A 140 6.22 -5.88 -1.89
N VAL A 141 5.29 -6.82 -1.69
CA VAL A 141 4.13 -6.99 -2.57
C VAL A 141 2.84 -7.11 -1.77
N ARG A 142 1.71 -6.68 -2.35
CA ARG A 142 0.38 -6.81 -1.76
C ARG A 142 -0.15 -8.25 -1.88
N ASP A 143 -1.20 -8.53 -1.12
CA ASP A 143 -1.94 -9.80 -1.07
C ASP A 143 -2.55 -10.25 -2.40
N ILE A 144 -3.11 -9.32 -3.17
CA ILE A 144 -3.84 -9.56 -4.41
C ILE A 144 -3.15 -8.77 -5.54
N LEU A 145 -2.80 -9.48 -6.60
CA LEU A 145 -2.29 -8.85 -7.82
C LEU A 145 -3.43 -8.62 -8.81
N VAL A 146 -3.35 -7.51 -9.55
CA VAL A 146 -4.15 -7.37 -10.77
C VAL A 146 -3.65 -8.41 -11.77
N GLU A 147 -4.55 -9.22 -12.31
CA GLU A 147 -4.19 -10.29 -13.25
C GLU A 147 -3.30 -9.76 -14.38
N PRO A 148 -2.17 -10.40 -14.65
CA PRO A 148 -1.18 -9.91 -15.61
C PRO A 148 -1.64 -9.88 -17.07
N GLY A 149 -2.82 -10.38 -17.38
CA GLY A 149 -3.46 -10.38 -18.71
C GLY A 149 -2.73 -11.15 -19.81
N LYS A 150 -1.48 -11.58 -19.58
CA LYS A 150 -0.66 -12.37 -20.49
C LYS A 150 0.23 -13.32 -19.69
N PRO A 151 0.29 -14.63 -20.04
CA PRO A 151 1.15 -15.62 -19.36
C PRO A 151 2.61 -15.21 -19.32
N GLU A 152 3.15 -14.65 -20.42
CA GLU A 152 4.56 -14.23 -20.54
C GLU A 152 4.96 -13.19 -19.48
N ARG A 153 4.00 -12.41 -18.98
CA ARG A 153 4.26 -11.46 -17.89
C ARG A 153 4.50 -12.17 -16.55
N VAL A 154 3.82 -13.27 -16.32
CA VAL A 154 4.03 -14.10 -15.12
C VAL A 154 5.39 -14.76 -15.19
N ASP A 155 5.81 -15.26 -16.37
CA ASP A 155 7.15 -15.82 -16.61
C ASP A 155 8.22 -14.75 -16.31
N GLU A 156 8.07 -13.54 -16.87
CA GLU A 156 8.98 -12.42 -16.60
C GLU A 156 9.08 -12.08 -15.10
N MET A 157 7.98 -12.18 -14.34
CA MET A 157 7.99 -11.93 -12.89
C MET A 157 8.81 -12.98 -12.16
N VAL A 158 8.56 -14.26 -12.43
CA VAL A 158 9.31 -15.38 -11.83
C VAL A 158 10.79 -15.27 -12.12
N ASP A 159 11.17 -15.08 -13.40
CA ASP A 159 12.57 -14.95 -13.81
C ASP A 159 13.28 -13.81 -13.08
N ARG A 160 12.63 -12.66 -12.94
CA ARG A 160 13.19 -11.50 -12.21
C ARG A 160 13.26 -11.75 -10.70
N VAL A 161 12.25 -12.36 -10.11
CA VAL A 161 12.31 -12.75 -8.71
C VAL A 161 13.51 -13.66 -8.48
N ARG A 162 13.64 -14.71 -9.24
CA ARG A 162 14.75 -15.68 -9.11
C ARG A 162 16.12 -15.08 -9.40
N ARG A 163 16.19 -14.17 -10.35
CA ARG A 163 17.46 -13.53 -10.75
C ARG A 163 17.95 -12.50 -9.74
N TYR A 164 17.04 -11.71 -9.15
CA TYR A 164 17.44 -10.50 -8.42
C TYR A 164 17.16 -10.55 -6.93
N PHE A 165 16.11 -11.22 -6.48
CA PHE A 165 15.61 -11.09 -5.11
C PHE A 165 16.07 -12.24 -4.20
N ASP A 166 16.41 -11.89 -2.98
CA ASP A 166 16.76 -12.83 -1.91
C ASP A 166 15.52 -13.16 -1.03
N LEU A 167 14.51 -12.28 -1.05
CA LEU A 167 13.30 -12.44 -0.25
C LEU A 167 12.12 -11.71 -0.92
N VAL A 168 10.93 -12.29 -0.82
CA VAL A 168 9.65 -11.66 -1.19
C VAL A 168 8.77 -11.57 0.06
N LEU A 169 8.37 -10.36 0.44
CA LEU A 169 7.41 -10.10 1.51
C LEU A 169 6.03 -9.91 0.93
N ILE A 170 5.11 -10.80 1.26
CA ILE A 170 3.70 -10.73 0.84
C ILE A 170 2.91 -10.12 1.99
N HIS A 171 2.45 -8.87 1.80
CA HIS A 171 1.67 -8.13 2.79
C HIS A 171 0.21 -8.54 2.73
N GLY A 172 -0.07 -9.71 3.29
CA GLY A 172 -1.36 -10.36 3.34
C GLY A 172 -1.35 -11.53 4.32
N ASP A 173 -2.52 -12.13 4.51
CA ASP A 173 -2.74 -13.29 5.35
C ASP A 173 -3.11 -14.50 4.48
N ALA A 174 -2.27 -15.53 4.48
CA ALA A 174 -2.50 -16.74 3.68
C ALA A 174 -3.78 -17.49 4.08
N ALA A 175 -4.22 -17.36 5.35
CA ALA A 175 -5.46 -17.96 5.82
C ALA A 175 -6.71 -17.19 5.32
N PHE A 176 -6.52 -15.94 4.91
CA PHE A 176 -7.59 -15.13 4.32
C PHE A 176 -7.64 -15.27 2.80
N ILE A 177 -6.54 -14.99 2.12
CA ILE A 177 -6.37 -15.22 0.68
C ILE A 177 -4.93 -15.62 0.37
N ALA A 178 -4.76 -16.81 -0.18
CA ALA A 178 -3.46 -17.27 -0.61
C ALA A 178 -3.03 -16.54 -1.90
N PHE A 179 -1.77 -16.16 -1.99
CA PHE A 179 -1.20 -15.35 -3.08
C PHE A 179 -1.30 -16.05 -4.45
N ASP A 180 -1.33 -17.40 -4.47
CA ASP A 180 -1.49 -18.21 -5.67
C ASP A 180 -2.84 -17.99 -6.39
N LYS A 181 -3.86 -17.45 -5.69
CA LYS A 181 -5.15 -17.09 -6.30
C LYS A 181 -5.00 -16.02 -7.39
N THR A 182 -3.99 -15.15 -7.27
CA THR A 182 -3.72 -14.09 -8.24
C THR A 182 -2.32 -14.17 -8.86
N PHE A 183 -1.48 -15.07 -8.34
CA PHE A 183 -0.16 -15.38 -8.89
C PHE A 183 0.04 -16.91 -9.03
N PRO A 184 -0.40 -17.52 -10.13
CA PRO A 184 -0.46 -18.99 -10.28
C PRO A 184 0.87 -19.73 -10.13
N ARG A 185 2.01 -19.03 -10.34
CA ARG A 185 3.35 -19.60 -10.21
C ARG A 185 4.00 -19.35 -8.84
N MET A 186 3.19 -19.13 -7.80
CA MET A 186 3.67 -18.93 -6.43
C MET A 186 4.58 -20.05 -5.94
N ALA A 187 4.30 -21.31 -6.32
CA ALA A 187 5.11 -22.47 -5.94
C ALA A 187 6.59 -22.33 -6.36
N GLU A 188 6.87 -21.63 -7.46
CA GLU A 188 8.23 -21.45 -7.96
C GLU A 188 9.06 -20.39 -7.20
N ILE A 189 8.44 -19.63 -6.31
CA ILE A 189 9.12 -18.63 -5.47
C ILE A 189 8.82 -18.82 -3.97
N ALA A 190 8.16 -19.92 -3.60
CA ALA A 190 7.68 -20.16 -2.24
C ALA A 190 8.81 -20.21 -1.19
N ASP A 191 9.95 -20.76 -1.55
CA ASP A 191 11.14 -20.89 -0.69
C ASP A 191 11.68 -19.54 -0.20
N ILE A 192 11.60 -18.48 -1.02
CA ILE A 192 12.04 -17.12 -0.69
C ILE A 192 10.88 -16.19 -0.33
N SER A 193 9.64 -16.66 -0.28
CA SER A 193 8.47 -15.84 0.02
C SER A 193 8.02 -15.99 1.47
N ARG A 194 7.57 -14.90 2.09
CA ARG A 194 7.04 -14.89 3.46
C ARG A 194 5.83 -13.97 3.53
N TYR A 195 4.74 -14.48 4.10
CA TYR A 195 3.60 -13.66 4.47
C TYR A 195 3.91 -12.87 5.73
N THR A 196 3.52 -11.61 5.75
CA THR A 196 3.76 -10.72 6.88
C THR A 196 2.49 -10.48 7.72
N GLY A 197 1.31 -10.76 7.18
CA GLY A 197 0.07 -10.13 7.61
C GLY A 197 -0.17 -8.81 6.86
N TYR A 198 -1.32 -8.20 7.09
CA TYR A 198 -1.69 -6.92 6.49
C TYR A 198 -0.97 -5.76 7.17
N VAL A 199 -0.51 -4.80 6.36
CA VAL A 199 0.20 -3.62 6.85
C VAL A 199 -0.81 -2.55 7.24
N ALA A 200 -0.86 -2.25 8.52
CA ALA A 200 -1.63 -1.16 9.11
C ALA A 200 -0.82 -0.52 10.24
N ASP A 201 -1.12 0.73 10.53
CA ASP A 201 -0.63 1.38 11.74
C ASP A 201 -1.34 0.82 12.98
N THR A 202 -0.73 0.97 14.15
CA THR A 202 -1.32 0.56 15.43
C THR A 202 -2.71 1.17 15.60
N PRO A 203 -3.73 0.38 15.98
CA PRO A 203 -5.08 0.88 16.23
C PRO A 203 -5.07 2.03 17.24
N LEU A 204 -5.88 3.06 16.97
CA LEU A 204 -6.07 4.17 17.90
C LEU A 204 -7.18 3.83 18.90
N MET A 205 -7.04 4.35 20.12
CA MET A 205 -8.10 4.25 21.14
C MET A 205 -9.28 5.11 20.73
N ARG A 206 -10.49 4.59 20.94
CA ARG A 206 -11.72 5.34 20.75
C ARG A 206 -11.87 6.41 21.82
N GLU A 207 -12.25 7.59 21.38
CA GLU A 207 -12.60 8.74 22.23
C GLU A 207 -14.09 9.04 22.06
N THR A 208 -14.83 9.09 23.16
CA THR A 208 -16.29 9.31 23.11
C THR A 208 -16.68 10.74 22.74
N ALA A 209 -15.76 11.69 22.84
CA ALA A 209 -15.96 13.11 22.53
C ALA A 209 -14.89 13.67 21.55
N GLY A 210 -14.08 12.80 20.94
CA GLY A 210 -13.05 13.20 19.98
C GLY A 210 -13.59 13.43 18.57
N PRO A 211 -12.73 13.82 17.63
CA PRO A 211 -13.11 13.99 16.22
C PRO A 211 -13.77 12.72 15.66
N GLY A 212 -14.89 12.88 14.96
CA GLY A 212 -15.67 11.78 14.40
C GLY A 212 -16.67 11.11 15.35
N ALA A 213 -16.66 11.44 16.66
CA ALA A 213 -17.55 10.82 17.63
C ALA A 213 -19.02 11.13 17.30
N GLY A 214 -19.83 10.07 17.14
CA GLY A 214 -21.23 10.19 16.77
C GLY A 214 -21.49 10.55 15.30
N GLU A 215 -20.46 10.61 14.46
CA GLU A 215 -20.58 10.93 13.04
C GLU A 215 -20.65 9.67 12.16
N VAL A 216 -21.20 9.81 10.95
CA VAL A 216 -20.93 8.91 9.82
C VAL A 216 -19.77 9.51 9.02
N ILE A 217 -18.75 8.71 8.74
CA ILE A 217 -17.59 9.12 7.95
C ILE A 217 -17.70 8.52 6.55
N VAL A 218 -17.85 9.38 5.53
CA VAL A 218 -17.80 8.98 4.12
C VAL A 218 -16.41 9.31 3.58
N SER A 219 -15.73 8.37 2.91
CA SER A 219 -14.38 8.59 2.38
C SER A 219 -14.22 8.01 0.98
N THR A 220 -13.73 8.83 0.05
CA THR A 220 -13.39 8.40 -1.31
C THR A 220 -11.96 7.84 -1.41
N GLY A 221 -11.17 7.91 -0.33
CA GLY A 221 -9.75 7.56 -0.34
C GLY A 221 -8.89 8.52 -1.16
N GLY A 222 -7.65 8.12 -1.42
CA GLY A 222 -6.67 8.92 -2.17
C GLY A 222 -6.48 8.49 -3.63
N GLY A 223 -7.35 7.64 -4.16
CA GLY A 223 -7.31 7.13 -5.54
C GLY A 223 -8.26 7.86 -6.50
N ALA A 224 -8.57 7.19 -7.61
CA ALA A 224 -9.65 7.65 -8.50
C ALA A 224 -10.99 7.60 -7.75
N VAL A 225 -11.73 8.68 -7.80
CA VAL A 225 -13.05 8.79 -7.18
C VAL A 225 -14.10 8.31 -8.19
N SER A 226 -15.06 7.52 -7.73
CA SER A 226 -16.29 7.27 -8.47
C SER A 226 -17.30 8.35 -8.09
N ASP A 227 -17.65 9.25 -9.02
CA ASP A 227 -18.63 10.29 -8.79
C ASP A 227 -19.99 9.69 -8.38
N ASP A 228 -20.37 8.58 -8.99
CA ASP A 228 -21.60 7.85 -8.66
C ASP A 228 -21.62 7.38 -7.19
N MET A 229 -20.47 6.91 -6.69
CA MET A 229 -20.34 6.49 -5.29
C MET A 229 -20.53 7.65 -4.32
N LEU A 230 -19.87 8.77 -4.61
CA LEU A 230 -19.92 9.94 -3.73
C LEU A 230 -21.34 10.53 -3.66
N GLN A 231 -21.98 10.72 -4.82
CA GLN A 231 -23.34 11.24 -4.89
C GLN A 231 -24.34 10.29 -4.22
N ALA A 232 -24.30 8.98 -4.53
CA ALA A 232 -25.19 8.01 -3.91
C ALA A 232 -25.00 7.90 -2.40
N ALA A 233 -23.76 8.03 -1.89
CA ALA A 233 -23.49 8.03 -0.46
C ALA A 233 -24.10 9.27 0.22
N MET A 234 -23.99 10.46 -0.38
CA MET A 234 -24.59 11.67 0.14
C MET A 234 -26.13 11.61 0.13
N ASP A 235 -26.72 11.13 -0.96
CA ASP A 235 -28.17 10.98 -1.11
C ASP A 235 -28.76 9.96 -0.14
N SER A 236 -27.98 8.91 0.20
CA SER A 236 -28.43 7.87 1.12
C SER A 236 -28.71 8.38 2.54
N ARG A 237 -28.14 9.53 2.94
CA ARG A 237 -28.36 10.10 4.26
C ARG A 237 -29.85 10.34 4.55
N ALA A 238 -30.56 10.97 3.62
CA ALA A 238 -31.96 11.36 3.81
C ALA A 238 -32.92 10.18 4.05
N ILE A 239 -32.56 9.00 3.54
CA ILE A 239 -33.36 7.77 3.60
C ILE A 239 -32.76 6.72 4.56
N SER A 240 -31.67 7.03 5.26
CA SER A 240 -31.02 6.11 6.19
C SER A 240 -31.53 6.28 7.62
N THR A 241 -31.34 5.24 8.43
CA THR A 241 -31.61 5.30 9.88
C THR A 241 -30.66 6.23 10.64
N LEU A 242 -29.64 6.79 9.98
CA LEU A 242 -28.67 7.72 10.53
C LEU A 242 -28.86 9.16 9.98
N ALA A 243 -30.04 9.51 9.46
CA ALA A 243 -30.34 10.83 8.89
C ALA A 243 -30.12 11.97 9.87
N GLU A 244 -30.41 11.76 11.16
CA GLU A 244 -30.38 12.79 12.18
C GLU A 244 -28.99 13.08 12.79
N ILE A 245 -28.02 12.21 12.59
CA ILE A 245 -26.64 12.44 13.08
C ILE A 245 -25.80 13.18 12.03
N PRO A 246 -24.70 13.85 12.44
CA PRO A 246 -23.78 14.49 11.49
C PRO A 246 -23.09 13.49 10.56
N TRP A 247 -22.95 13.86 9.30
CA TRP A 247 -22.15 13.13 8.32
C TRP A 247 -20.97 13.99 7.89
N ARG A 248 -19.78 13.39 7.86
CA ARG A 248 -18.56 14.02 7.37
C ARG A 248 -18.09 13.30 6.11
N VAL A 249 -17.98 14.05 5.01
CA VAL A 249 -17.58 13.55 3.69
C VAL A 249 -16.16 14.02 3.39
N LEU A 250 -15.24 13.06 3.32
CA LEU A 250 -13.83 13.30 3.09
C LEU A 250 -13.48 12.98 1.63
N ILE A 251 -13.13 14.01 0.88
CA ILE A 251 -12.83 13.91 -0.55
C ILE A 251 -11.32 14.03 -0.77
N GLY A 252 -10.73 13.03 -1.46
CA GLY A 252 -9.32 13.01 -1.81
C GLY A 252 -8.90 14.21 -2.67
N HIS A 253 -7.60 14.55 -2.61
CA HIS A 253 -7.04 15.69 -3.36
C HIS A 253 -7.04 15.50 -4.88
N ASN A 254 -7.30 14.29 -5.37
CA ASN A 254 -7.34 13.99 -6.81
C ASN A 254 -8.63 14.51 -7.49
N LEU A 255 -9.70 14.82 -6.72
CA LEU A 255 -10.88 15.46 -7.30
C LEU A 255 -10.53 16.93 -7.62
N PRO A 256 -10.81 17.43 -8.86
CA PRO A 256 -10.61 18.82 -9.22
C PRO A 256 -11.28 19.80 -8.26
N GLU A 257 -10.65 20.95 -8.04
CA GLU A 257 -11.14 21.93 -7.05
C GLU A 257 -12.55 22.43 -7.36
N ALA A 258 -12.88 22.65 -8.63
CA ALA A 258 -14.22 23.10 -9.04
C ALA A 258 -15.30 22.08 -8.67
N GLU A 259 -15.04 20.78 -8.83
CA GLU A 259 -15.96 19.70 -8.48
C GLU A 259 -16.08 19.58 -6.95
N PHE A 260 -14.95 19.64 -6.23
CA PHE A 260 -14.96 19.66 -4.77
C PHE A 260 -15.79 20.80 -4.21
N VAL A 261 -15.63 22.02 -4.73
CA VAL A 261 -16.42 23.20 -4.33
C VAL A 261 -17.91 22.96 -4.60
N ALA A 262 -18.25 22.36 -5.74
CA ALA A 262 -19.65 22.03 -6.06
C ALA A 262 -20.26 21.06 -5.03
N TYR A 263 -19.56 20.01 -4.62
CA TYR A 263 -20.04 19.11 -3.57
C TYR A 263 -20.17 19.80 -2.22
N ARG A 264 -19.20 20.63 -1.85
CA ARG A 264 -19.21 21.35 -0.58
C ARG A 264 -20.36 22.35 -0.48
N ASP A 265 -20.55 23.16 -1.53
CA ASP A 265 -21.51 24.26 -1.52
C ASP A 265 -22.97 23.78 -1.71
N ASN A 266 -23.16 22.58 -2.27
CA ASN A 266 -24.46 21.92 -2.38
C ASN A 266 -24.71 20.85 -1.31
N ALA A 267 -23.86 20.75 -0.29
CA ALA A 267 -23.99 19.73 0.75
C ALA A 267 -25.32 19.93 1.53
N PRO A 268 -26.13 18.88 1.73
CA PRO A 268 -27.32 18.94 2.55
C PRO A 268 -27.01 19.36 4.00
N ALA A 269 -27.99 19.99 4.65
CA ALA A 269 -27.87 20.33 6.08
C ALA A 269 -27.50 19.09 6.91
N GLY A 270 -26.56 19.24 7.85
CA GLY A 270 -26.03 18.14 8.65
C GLY A 270 -24.92 17.31 7.97
N MET A 271 -24.47 17.72 6.77
CA MET A 271 -23.25 17.21 6.15
C MET A 271 -22.11 18.23 6.19
N ILE A 272 -20.91 17.76 6.45
CA ILE A 272 -19.66 18.54 6.38
C ILE A 272 -18.83 17.93 5.28
N VAL A 273 -18.61 18.66 4.18
CA VAL A 273 -17.77 18.21 3.06
C VAL A 273 -16.41 18.90 3.15
N GLU A 274 -15.35 18.13 3.24
CA GLU A 274 -13.98 18.64 3.36
C GLU A 274 -12.95 17.75 2.64
N ARG A 275 -11.76 18.25 2.44
CA ARG A 275 -10.65 17.48 1.90
C ARG A 275 -10.21 16.42 2.91
N SER A 276 -9.58 15.34 2.41
CA SER A 276 -8.99 14.30 3.26
C SER A 276 -8.10 14.89 4.34
N ARG A 277 -8.20 14.34 5.55
CA ARG A 277 -7.59 14.87 6.78
C ARG A 277 -6.49 13.94 7.28
N PRO A 278 -5.44 14.48 7.92
CA PRO A 278 -4.37 13.66 8.51
C PRO A 278 -4.84 12.83 9.71
N ASP A 279 -5.90 13.25 10.42
CA ASP A 279 -6.51 12.54 11.56
C ASP A 279 -7.60 11.54 11.14
N PHE A 280 -7.63 11.11 9.87
CA PHE A 280 -8.64 10.17 9.35
C PHE A 280 -8.76 8.90 10.18
N ARG A 281 -7.66 8.36 10.68
CA ARG A 281 -7.65 7.16 11.54
C ARG A 281 -8.37 7.41 12.87
N GLN A 282 -8.26 8.61 13.45
CA GLN A 282 -8.99 8.98 14.67
C GLN A 282 -10.48 9.14 14.39
N LEU A 283 -10.84 9.73 13.24
CA LEU A 283 -12.23 9.80 12.79
C LEU A 283 -12.85 8.40 12.69
N LEU A 284 -12.14 7.44 12.05
CA LEU A 284 -12.59 6.04 11.95
C LEU A 284 -12.71 5.36 13.31
N ALA A 285 -11.74 5.59 14.22
CA ALA A 285 -11.78 5.00 15.56
C ALA A 285 -13.01 5.45 16.37
N ASN A 286 -13.47 6.68 16.15
CA ASN A 286 -14.53 7.31 16.94
C ASN A 286 -15.92 7.23 16.30
N CYS A 287 -16.01 7.04 14.96
CA CYS A 287 -17.27 7.18 14.24
C CYS A 287 -18.30 6.10 14.58
N THR A 288 -19.54 6.41 14.29
CA THR A 288 -20.68 5.48 14.39
C THR A 288 -20.64 4.44 13.28
N LEU A 289 -20.27 4.87 12.05
CA LEU A 289 -20.20 4.04 10.87
C LEU A 289 -19.30 4.72 9.83
N SER A 290 -18.53 3.91 9.08
CA SER A 290 -17.77 4.36 7.92
C SER A 290 -18.42 3.90 6.62
N ILE A 291 -18.51 4.79 5.62
CA ILE A 291 -18.85 4.45 4.23
C ILE A 291 -17.63 4.80 3.39
N SER A 292 -17.04 3.83 2.71
CA SER A 292 -15.77 4.08 2.02
C SER A 292 -15.61 3.34 0.72
N GLN A 293 -14.78 3.90 -0.16
CA GLN A 293 -14.29 3.16 -1.31
C GLN A 293 -13.33 2.05 -0.86
N GLY A 294 -13.35 0.89 -1.56
CA GLY A 294 -12.63 -0.34 -1.20
C GLY A 294 -11.12 -0.31 -1.44
N GLY A 295 -10.47 0.84 -1.40
CA GLY A 295 -9.02 0.96 -1.54
C GLY A 295 -8.27 0.24 -0.42
N TYR A 296 -7.11 -0.38 -0.74
CA TYR A 296 -6.35 -1.20 0.22
C TYR A 296 -6.14 -0.49 1.58
N ASN A 297 -5.56 0.72 1.58
CA ASN A 297 -5.24 1.40 2.84
C ASN A 297 -6.50 1.74 3.64
N THR A 298 -7.54 2.27 2.99
CA THR A 298 -8.80 2.61 3.66
C THR A 298 -9.44 1.37 4.30
N VAL A 299 -9.46 0.24 3.58
CA VAL A 299 -9.96 -1.03 4.13
C VAL A 299 -9.12 -1.46 5.34
N MET A 300 -7.79 -1.38 5.27
CA MET A 300 -6.92 -1.72 6.41
C MET A 300 -7.14 -0.79 7.60
N GLU A 301 -7.31 0.52 7.38
CA GLU A 301 -7.60 1.48 8.45
C GLU A 301 -8.97 1.24 9.09
N VAL A 302 -9.99 0.90 8.31
CA VAL A 302 -11.33 0.50 8.79
C VAL A 302 -11.25 -0.76 9.65
N LEU A 303 -10.54 -1.79 9.19
CA LEU A 303 -10.34 -3.04 9.94
C LEU A 303 -9.56 -2.80 11.24
N ALA A 304 -8.49 -2.00 11.18
CA ALA A 304 -7.71 -1.64 12.36
C ALA A 304 -8.54 -0.84 13.39
N ALA A 305 -9.41 0.05 12.92
CA ALA A 305 -10.34 0.77 13.79
C ALA A 305 -11.44 -0.13 14.36
N GLY A 306 -11.72 -1.25 13.74
CA GLY A 306 -12.81 -2.16 14.13
C GLY A 306 -14.18 -1.52 14.04
N THR A 307 -14.37 -0.51 13.19
CA THR A 307 -15.63 0.21 13.07
C THR A 307 -16.60 -0.48 12.12
N ARG A 308 -17.90 -0.34 12.37
CA ARG A 308 -18.94 -0.74 11.42
C ARG A 308 -18.73 -0.04 10.10
N SER A 309 -18.81 -0.76 8.98
CA SER A 309 -18.50 -0.17 7.69
C SER A 309 -19.35 -0.71 6.55
N VAL A 310 -19.60 0.19 5.59
CA VAL A 310 -20.12 -0.12 4.26
C VAL A 310 -19.01 0.20 3.26
N CYS A 311 -18.60 -0.78 2.51
CA CYS A 311 -17.55 -0.64 1.50
C CYS A 311 -18.15 -0.68 0.10
N ILE A 312 -17.71 0.22 -0.77
CA ILE A 312 -18.11 0.31 -2.17
C ILE A 312 -16.84 0.15 -3.02
N PRO A 313 -16.51 -1.08 -3.50
CA PRO A 313 -15.31 -1.30 -4.27
C PRO A 313 -15.33 -0.52 -5.59
N TYR A 314 -14.21 0.05 -5.98
CA TYR A 314 -14.06 0.57 -7.32
C TYR A 314 -13.82 -0.58 -8.31
N ALA A 315 -14.64 -0.65 -9.38
CA ALA A 315 -14.58 -1.70 -10.40
C ALA A 315 -14.32 -1.12 -11.81
N GLY A 316 -13.60 -0.02 -11.91
CA GLY A 316 -13.28 0.60 -13.19
C GLY A 316 -12.12 -0.08 -13.93
N GLY A 317 -12.31 -0.43 -15.20
CA GLY A 317 -11.27 -1.02 -16.03
C GLY A 317 -10.95 -2.49 -15.68
N LEU A 318 -9.70 -2.80 -15.40
CA LEU A 318 -9.24 -4.15 -15.02
C LEU A 318 -9.13 -4.34 -13.51
N GLU A 319 -9.65 -3.40 -12.70
CA GLU A 319 -9.53 -3.44 -11.25
C GLU A 319 -10.51 -4.46 -10.66
N SER A 320 -9.98 -5.58 -10.19
CA SER A 320 -10.74 -6.65 -9.52
C SER A 320 -10.34 -6.84 -8.06
N GLU A 321 -9.18 -6.28 -7.67
CA GLU A 321 -8.57 -6.45 -6.35
C GLU A 321 -9.49 -5.96 -5.22
N GLN A 322 -10.05 -4.74 -5.38
CA GLN A 322 -10.92 -4.14 -4.37
C GLN A 322 -12.18 -4.98 -4.17
N THR A 323 -12.83 -5.38 -5.27
CA THR A 323 -14.05 -6.18 -5.23
C THR A 323 -13.81 -7.53 -4.56
N LEU A 324 -12.73 -8.22 -4.92
CA LEU A 324 -12.40 -9.52 -4.35
C LEU A 324 -12.13 -9.41 -2.84
N ARG A 325 -11.28 -8.46 -2.42
CA ARG A 325 -10.97 -8.26 -0.99
C ARG A 325 -12.20 -7.92 -0.18
N CYS A 326 -13.00 -6.95 -0.63
CA CYS A 326 -14.19 -6.51 0.11
C CYS A 326 -15.23 -7.62 0.22
N ARG A 327 -15.47 -8.41 -0.83
CA ARG A 327 -16.39 -9.57 -0.77
C ARG A 327 -15.93 -10.61 0.24
N LEU A 328 -14.65 -11.01 0.20
CA LEU A 328 -14.11 -11.98 1.15
C LEU A 328 -14.18 -11.47 2.61
N LEU A 329 -13.96 -10.18 2.85
CA LEU A 329 -14.12 -9.58 4.17
C LEU A 329 -15.59 -9.54 4.62
N ALA A 330 -16.52 -9.29 3.70
CA ALA A 330 -17.96 -9.33 3.99
C ALA A 330 -18.43 -10.75 4.33
N GLU A 331 -17.97 -11.78 3.62
CA GLU A 331 -18.23 -13.19 3.92
C GLU A 331 -17.77 -13.59 5.33
N LYS A 332 -16.68 -13.00 5.80
CA LYS A 332 -16.17 -13.17 7.16
C LYS A 332 -16.84 -12.24 8.20
N GLY A 333 -17.82 -11.44 7.79
CA GLY A 333 -18.55 -10.56 8.70
C GLY A 333 -17.83 -9.27 9.08
N ALA A 334 -16.73 -8.90 8.42
CA ALA A 334 -15.93 -7.74 8.79
C ALA A 334 -16.51 -6.40 8.29
N MET A 335 -17.36 -6.42 7.26
CA MET A 335 -17.98 -5.23 6.67
C MET A 335 -19.24 -5.57 5.88
N GLU A 336 -20.02 -4.56 5.50
CA GLU A 336 -21.02 -4.66 4.45
C GLU A 336 -20.43 -4.19 3.12
N VAL A 337 -20.91 -4.75 2.03
CA VAL A 337 -20.48 -4.38 0.68
C VAL A 337 -21.67 -4.00 -0.17
N VAL A 338 -21.57 -2.90 -0.91
CA VAL A 338 -22.48 -2.56 -2.00
C VAL A 338 -21.77 -2.92 -3.31
N ASP A 339 -22.44 -3.70 -4.15
CA ASP A 339 -21.89 -4.09 -5.44
C ASP A 339 -21.67 -2.86 -6.33
N PRO A 340 -20.47 -2.70 -6.93
CA PRO A 340 -20.17 -1.51 -7.74
C PRO A 340 -21.04 -1.36 -8.99
N GLY A 341 -21.74 -2.42 -9.43
CA GLY A 341 -22.70 -2.36 -10.54
C GLY A 341 -24.08 -1.79 -10.18
N ILE A 342 -24.37 -1.61 -8.88
CA ILE A 342 -25.69 -1.17 -8.39
C ILE A 342 -25.55 -0.15 -7.25
N VAL A 343 -24.68 0.81 -7.40
CA VAL A 343 -24.45 1.87 -6.40
C VAL A 343 -25.59 2.88 -6.46
N THR A 344 -26.52 2.79 -5.51
CA THR A 344 -27.65 3.72 -5.34
C THR A 344 -27.82 4.10 -3.87
N ALA A 345 -28.51 5.21 -3.61
CA ALA A 345 -28.82 5.65 -2.26
C ALA A 345 -29.57 4.58 -1.45
N GLU A 346 -30.51 3.87 -2.07
CA GLU A 346 -31.30 2.80 -1.44
C GLU A 346 -30.40 1.62 -1.04
N ASN A 347 -29.51 1.19 -1.92
CA ASN A 347 -28.61 0.07 -1.65
C ASN A 347 -27.60 0.41 -0.55
N ILE A 348 -27.10 1.65 -0.51
CA ILE A 348 -26.25 2.14 0.58
C ILE A 348 -27.04 2.20 1.89
N SER A 349 -28.26 2.75 1.90
CA SER A 349 -29.12 2.81 3.08
C SER A 349 -29.46 1.41 3.63
N ALA A 350 -29.74 0.45 2.75
CA ALA A 350 -29.96 -0.92 3.16
C ALA A 350 -28.69 -1.56 3.76
N ALA A 351 -27.50 -1.27 3.21
CA ALA A 351 -26.23 -1.73 3.75
C ALA A 351 -25.90 -1.08 5.10
N ILE A 352 -26.22 0.21 5.31
CA ILE A 352 -26.13 0.89 6.61
C ILE A 352 -26.98 0.14 7.65
N THR A 353 -28.22 -0.18 7.33
CA THR A 353 -29.13 -0.92 8.24
C THR A 353 -28.54 -2.28 8.63
N ARG A 354 -27.97 -3.03 7.69
CA ARG A 354 -27.30 -4.31 7.98
C ARG A 354 -26.04 -4.12 8.83
N ALA A 355 -25.25 -3.09 8.54
CA ALA A 355 -24.05 -2.78 9.31
C ALA A 355 -24.37 -2.43 10.77
N LEU A 356 -25.47 -1.71 11.01
CA LEU A 356 -25.92 -1.34 12.35
C LEU A 356 -26.45 -2.54 13.16
N ALA A 357 -26.93 -3.57 12.50
CA ALA A 357 -27.34 -4.82 13.17
C ALA A 357 -26.13 -5.65 13.68
N ARG A 358 -24.90 -5.32 13.27
CA ARG A 358 -23.68 -5.94 13.75
C ARG A 358 -23.22 -5.35 15.09
N PRO A 359 -22.33 -6.01 15.82
CA PRO A 359 -21.70 -5.43 17.00
C PRO A 359 -21.08 -4.07 16.72
N GLU A 360 -21.06 -3.18 17.71
CA GLU A 360 -20.48 -1.84 17.53
C GLU A 360 -18.98 -1.89 17.19
N ARG A 361 -18.29 -2.92 17.66
CA ARG A 361 -16.92 -3.23 17.33
C ARG A 361 -16.83 -4.54 16.59
N ILE A 362 -16.18 -4.48 15.44
CA ILE A 362 -15.93 -5.63 14.58
C ILE A 362 -14.53 -6.14 14.86
N GLN A 363 -14.42 -7.42 15.20
CA GLN A 363 -13.10 -8.06 15.27
C GLN A 363 -12.60 -8.30 13.85
N THR A 364 -11.35 -7.92 13.59
CA THR A 364 -10.76 -8.19 12.29
C THR A 364 -10.50 -9.69 12.12
N PRO A 365 -10.93 -10.28 10.99
CA PRO A 365 -10.73 -11.71 10.74
C PRO A 365 -9.38 -12.05 10.11
N VAL A 366 -8.47 -11.08 10.01
CA VAL A 366 -7.18 -11.19 9.33
C VAL A 366 -6.03 -10.73 10.24
N ASP A 367 -4.83 -11.24 10.00
CA ASP A 367 -3.63 -10.79 10.71
C ASP A 367 -3.24 -9.38 10.26
N MET A 368 -3.32 -8.42 11.18
CA MET A 368 -2.98 -7.00 10.98
C MET A 368 -1.57 -6.63 11.48
N SER A 369 -0.75 -7.61 11.84
CA SER A 369 0.59 -7.41 12.41
C SER A 369 1.66 -7.20 11.34
N GLY A 370 1.28 -6.97 10.07
CA GLY A 370 2.19 -6.99 8.92
C GLY A 370 3.35 -6.00 9.00
N ALA A 371 3.16 -4.85 9.61
CA ALA A 371 4.23 -3.88 9.80
C ALA A 371 5.29 -4.38 10.80
N GLN A 372 4.87 -4.93 11.94
CA GLN A 372 5.74 -5.51 12.95
C GLN A 372 6.44 -6.77 12.44
N ASN A 373 5.68 -7.72 11.88
CA ASN A 373 6.21 -8.97 11.33
C ASN A 373 7.22 -8.72 10.22
N THR A 374 7.06 -7.66 9.43
CA THR A 374 8.04 -7.26 8.41
C THR A 374 9.41 -7.01 9.03
N ALA A 375 9.48 -6.25 10.13
CA ALA A 375 10.74 -5.96 10.81
C ALA A 375 11.40 -7.24 11.36
N GLU A 376 10.61 -8.11 11.98
CA GLU A 376 11.10 -9.38 12.54
C GLU A 376 11.63 -10.32 11.44
N ILE A 377 10.89 -10.45 10.33
CA ILE A 377 11.31 -11.25 9.18
C ILE A 377 12.61 -10.70 8.57
N LEU A 378 12.73 -9.38 8.43
CA LEU A 378 13.93 -8.75 7.86
C LEU A 378 15.14 -8.93 8.77
N HIS A 379 15.02 -8.81 10.10
CA HIS A 379 16.10 -9.08 11.04
C HIS A 379 16.57 -10.54 10.93
N ALA A 380 15.63 -11.49 10.95
CA ALA A 380 15.95 -12.92 10.82
C ALA A 380 16.57 -13.26 9.45
N ALA A 381 16.07 -12.67 8.38
CA ALA A 381 16.58 -12.89 7.03
C ALA A 381 17.97 -12.30 6.85
N LEU A 382 18.21 -11.07 7.32
CA LEU A 382 19.52 -10.42 7.23
C LEU A 382 20.59 -11.20 8.00
N LYS A 383 20.26 -11.71 9.19
CA LYS A 383 21.16 -12.57 9.97
C LYS A 383 21.54 -13.83 9.17
N ARG A 384 20.57 -14.52 8.56
CA ARG A 384 20.84 -15.68 7.70
C ARG A 384 21.67 -15.31 6.48
N HIS A 385 21.32 -14.20 5.81
CA HIS A 385 22.03 -13.71 4.64
C HIS A 385 23.52 -13.43 4.91
N ARG A 386 23.85 -12.91 6.09
CA ARG A 386 25.24 -12.68 6.52
C ARG A 386 25.96 -14.00 6.91
N ASN A 387 25.29 -14.93 7.59
CA ASN A 387 25.91 -16.17 8.06
C ASN A 387 26.17 -17.17 6.92
N SER A 388 25.25 -17.37 5.98
CA SER A 388 25.43 -18.30 4.86
C SER A 388 26.66 -18.00 3.97
N ARG A 389 27.25 -16.82 4.12
CA ARG A 389 28.42 -16.35 3.38
C ARG A 389 29.72 -16.52 4.14
N ILE A 390 29.68 -16.41 5.47
CA ILE A 390 30.84 -16.73 6.32
C ILE A 390 31.20 -18.21 6.14
N ASP A 391 30.20 -19.10 6.02
CA ASP A 391 30.42 -20.53 5.80
C ASP A 391 30.95 -20.84 4.39
N SER A 392 30.58 -20.04 3.37
CA SER A 392 31.11 -20.21 2.00
C SER A 392 32.55 -19.71 1.82
N GLU A 393 32.95 -18.68 2.58
CA GLU A 393 34.33 -18.18 2.58
C GLU A 393 35.27 -19.09 3.39
N SER A 394 34.80 -19.63 4.52
CA SER A 394 35.60 -20.59 5.32
C SER A 394 35.79 -21.94 4.63
N GLY A 395 34.86 -22.37 3.76
CA GLY A 395 35.00 -23.59 2.95
C GLY A 395 35.96 -23.50 1.78
N GLN A 396 36.42 -22.31 1.37
CA GLN A 396 37.38 -22.09 0.30
C GLN A 396 38.86 -22.06 0.74
N ILE A 397 39.10 -22.06 2.05
CA ILE A 397 40.50 -21.99 2.60
C ILE A 397 41.12 -23.37 2.82
N GLU A 398 40.38 -24.47 2.70
CA GLU A 398 40.93 -25.83 2.88
C GLU A 398 41.10 -26.59 1.57
N VAL A 399 41.89 -26.13 0.62
CA VAL A 399 42.57 -27.01 -0.39
C VAL A 399 43.86 -26.33 -0.83
N ASN A 400 44.89 -26.47 -0.04
CA ASN A 400 46.24 -26.56 -0.60
C ASN A 400 47.03 -27.68 0.10
N PRO A 401 46.92 -28.95 -0.35
CA PRO A 401 47.88 -29.95 0.05
C PRO A 401 49.17 -29.77 -0.78
N ARG A 402 50.23 -29.57 -0.06
CA ARG A 402 51.61 -29.57 -0.50
C ARG A 402 51.91 -30.67 -1.53
N ALA A 403 52.61 -30.33 -2.57
CA ALA A 403 53.77 -31.08 -3.09
C ALA A 403 54.66 -30.13 -3.88
#